data_79ad2732f9423b1655bd9cda5443f964
#
_entry.id   79ad2732f9423b1655bd9cda5443f964
#
_cell.length_a   1.000
_cell.length_b   1.000
_cell.length_c   1.000
_cell.angle_alpha   90.00
_cell.angle_beta   90.00
_cell.angle_gamma   90.00
#
_symmetry.space_group_name_H-M   'P 1'
#
loop_
_entity.id
_entity.type
_entity.pdbx_description
1 polymer ?
#
loop_
_entity_poly.entity_id
_entity_poly.type
_entity_poly.pdbx_seq_one_letter_code
_entity_poly.pdbx_strand_id
1 'polypeptide(L)'
;MNKYLLPSIFLCISVWACSKKETYPEKETFDKSFTHLGQVKLAMDSVSNFDFTEFQVVFEEGVELLLVMNRVNFSFDFYDLETGEMVKRTPIEKDEKFPIRALYGFFYHNSDSIFLFNQMQLNGISLLNGKGEVITQFSPQKVDRSSPQEMMKSLVNHYSRADNMTIYEAGNLYFSDMSLNGFLSSDEDMKAFRPAVKVDLVNNEVSHIDKIIVPDFYHGKVWPMGSGNYSRIRQGDLWVYSWSALDSMLVFDKDWNHLKSVNAKSEFAKPLKYSAASGAPSDNEIREKVTQTTYSSLIYDPYRDVYYRFVTIGREMEDSDLEEQFPQVKNDFSIIVLDKDFTILIEKRFPGKIHKPYKSFVGKKGLYLSRTNSFYEGLSEDEVVLDIYRFD
;
A
#
# COMPACT_ATOMS: atom_id res chain seq x y z
N MET A 1 81.75 1.42 -38.52
CA MET A 1 80.52 0.61 -38.21
C MET A 1 79.94 1.20 -36.94
N ASN A 2 79.05 2.21 -37.11
CA ASN A 2 78.43 2.95 -35.97
C ASN A 2 77.05 2.36 -35.72
N LYS A 3 76.81 1.90 -34.49
CA LYS A 3 75.49 1.50 -33.99
C LYS A 3 74.90 2.73 -33.23
N TYR A 4 73.83 3.27 -33.73
CA TYR A 4 73.02 4.29 -33.03
C TYR A 4 71.97 3.59 -32.15
N LEU A 5 72.06 3.80 -30.83
CA LEU A 5 71.00 3.50 -29.88
C LEU A 5 70.04 4.68 -29.83
N LEU A 6 68.75 4.45 -30.11
CA LEU A 6 67.67 5.39 -29.81
C LEU A 6 67.15 5.12 -28.38
N PRO A 7 66.98 6.11 -27.54
CA PRO A 7 66.28 5.94 -26.28
C PRO A 7 64.78 6.12 -26.49
N SER A 8 64.00 5.10 -26.11
CA SER A 8 62.52 5.15 -26.05
C SER A 8 62.11 6.03 -24.84
N ILE A 9 61.51 7.15 -25.14
CA ILE A 9 60.87 8.00 -24.14
C ILE A 9 59.46 7.45 -23.85
N PHE A 10 59.29 6.87 -22.64
CA PHE A 10 58.01 6.45 -22.14
C PHE A 10 57.27 7.70 -21.59
N LEU A 11 56.25 8.19 -22.31
CA LEU A 11 55.39 9.27 -21.89
C LEU A 11 54.30 8.69 -20.98
N CYS A 12 54.48 8.78 -19.65
CA CYS A 12 53.43 8.47 -18.69
C CYS A 12 52.35 9.57 -18.72
N ILE A 13 51.26 9.30 -19.41
CA ILE A 13 50.07 10.14 -19.29
C ILE A 13 49.31 9.71 -18.04
N SER A 14 49.51 10.48 -16.98
CA SER A 14 48.66 10.40 -15.76
C SER A 14 47.30 10.99 -16.05
N VAL A 15 46.34 10.10 -16.29
CA VAL A 15 44.92 10.48 -16.36
C VAL A 15 44.45 10.82 -14.94
N TRP A 16 44.42 12.08 -14.60
CA TRP A 16 43.70 12.56 -13.43
C TRP A 16 42.20 12.40 -13.70
N ALA A 17 41.63 11.30 -13.24
CA ALA A 17 40.19 11.16 -13.13
C ALA A 17 39.74 12.07 -11.98
N CYS A 18 39.29 13.28 -12.32
CA CYS A 18 38.47 14.10 -11.42
C CYS A 18 37.16 13.37 -11.16
N SER A 19 37.05 12.59 -10.08
CA SER A 19 35.79 12.18 -9.54
C SER A 19 35.09 13.47 -9.05
N LYS A 20 34.11 13.96 -9.79
CA LYS A 20 33.17 14.93 -9.26
C LYS A 20 32.49 14.24 -8.07
N LYS A 21 32.84 14.62 -6.85
CA LYS A 21 32.00 14.42 -5.68
C LYS A 21 30.66 15.11 -6.02
N GLU A 22 29.63 14.35 -6.21
CA GLU A 22 28.28 14.88 -6.16
C GLU A 22 28.09 15.46 -4.75
N THR A 23 28.18 16.76 -4.65
CA THR A 23 27.75 17.49 -3.47
C THR A 23 26.23 17.46 -3.48
N TYR A 24 25.65 16.56 -2.70
CA TYR A 24 24.24 16.67 -2.34
C TYR A 24 24.04 18.03 -1.67
N PRO A 25 22.98 18.78 -2.02
CA PRO A 25 22.67 20.03 -1.34
C PRO A 25 22.58 19.74 0.16
N GLU A 26 23.23 20.58 0.99
CA GLU A 26 23.07 20.53 2.43
C GLU A 26 21.57 20.50 2.75
N LYS A 27 21.18 19.52 3.60
CA LYS A 27 19.82 19.39 4.12
C LYS A 27 19.45 20.75 4.71
N GLU A 28 18.58 21.51 4.04
CA GLU A 28 17.93 22.64 4.69
C GLU A 28 17.23 22.07 5.93
N THR A 29 17.67 22.50 7.09
CA THR A 29 17.02 22.14 8.36
C THR A 29 15.68 22.87 8.40
N PHE A 30 14.63 22.21 7.87
CA PHE A 30 13.29 22.68 8.06
C PHE A 30 12.96 22.53 9.55
N ASP A 31 12.44 23.58 10.14
CA ASP A 31 11.92 23.64 11.51
C ASP A 31 10.55 22.91 11.58
N LYS A 32 10.44 21.78 10.88
CA LYS A 32 9.22 21.00 10.72
C LYS A 32 9.21 19.85 11.70
N SER A 33 8.12 19.75 12.45
CA SER A 33 7.95 18.70 13.45
C SER A 33 6.86 17.72 13.06
N PHE A 34 7.07 16.46 13.41
CA PHE A 34 6.04 15.43 13.35
C PHE A 34 5.55 15.18 14.77
N THR A 35 4.53 15.93 15.17
CA THR A 35 4.08 16.09 16.56
C THR A 35 2.94 15.13 16.89
N HIS A 36 2.98 14.47 18.04
CA HIS A 36 1.87 13.71 18.59
C HIS A 36 0.84 14.67 19.22
N LEU A 37 -0.39 14.68 18.72
CA LEU A 37 -1.46 15.57 19.19
C LEU A 37 -2.35 14.95 20.27
N GLY A 38 -2.24 13.65 20.51
CA GLY A 38 -3.12 12.91 21.40
C GLY A 38 -3.77 11.73 20.71
N GLN A 39 -4.93 11.31 21.19
CA GLN A 39 -5.62 10.10 20.78
C GLN A 39 -7.11 10.34 20.57
N VAL A 40 -7.72 9.56 19.70
CA VAL A 40 -9.16 9.33 19.69
C VAL A 40 -9.41 7.84 19.93
N LYS A 41 -10.46 7.50 20.65
CA LYS A 41 -10.85 6.13 20.97
C LYS A 41 -12.19 5.86 20.31
N LEU A 42 -12.20 4.92 19.38
CA LEU A 42 -13.44 4.45 18.76
C LEU A 42 -14.10 3.48 19.71
N ALA A 43 -15.32 3.77 20.16
CA ALA A 43 -16.08 2.89 21.02
C ALA A 43 -16.64 1.70 20.24
N MET A 44 -16.31 0.49 20.65
CA MET A 44 -16.77 -0.75 20.03
C MET A 44 -17.93 -1.33 20.85
N ASP A 45 -18.96 -1.80 20.16
CA ASP A 45 -20.03 -2.55 20.79
C ASP A 45 -19.85 -4.07 20.55
N SER A 46 -20.74 -4.88 21.10
CA SER A 46 -20.64 -6.36 21.05
C SER A 46 -20.74 -6.96 19.64
N VAL A 47 -21.09 -6.17 18.63
CA VAL A 47 -21.18 -6.60 17.23
C VAL A 47 -20.25 -5.81 16.32
N SER A 48 -19.41 -4.93 16.86
CA SER A 48 -18.37 -4.21 16.13
C SER A 48 -17.16 -5.12 15.89
N ASN A 49 -16.40 -4.80 14.83
CA ASN A 49 -15.16 -5.48 14.53
C ASN A 49 -13.96 -4.57 14.88
N PHE A 50 -13.30 -4.80 16.01
CA PHE A 50 -12.14 -4.01 16.43
C PHE A 50 -10.91 -4.23 15.53
N ASP A 51 -10.80 -5.37 14.85
CA ASP A 51 -9.70 -5.69 13.93
C ASP A 51 -10.10 -5.47 12.46
N PHE A 52 -10.82 -4.37 12.18
CA PHE A 52 -11.19 -4.01 10.81
C PHE A 52 -9.96 -3.69 9.94
N THR A 53 -10.05 -4.00 8.67
CA THR A 53 -9.01 -3.75 7.64
C THR A 53 -9.52 -2.89 6.50
N GLU A 54 -10.81 -2.89 6.26
CA GLU A 54 -11.47 -2.11 5.22
C GLU A 54 -12.18 -0.91 5.85
N PHE A 55 -11.67 0.27 5.57
CA PHE A 55 -12.18 1.54 6.07
C PHE A 55 -11.86 2.67 5.09
N GLN A 56 -12.61 3.75 5.20
CA GLN A 56 -12.41 4.98 4.41
C GLN A 56 -12.80 6.19 5.27
N VAL A 57 -12.02 7.27 5.19
CA VAL A 57 -12.46 8.57 5.74
C VAL A 57 -13.44 9.20 4.76
N VAL A 58 -14.60 9.57 5.27
CA VAL A 58 -15.69 10.14 4.49
C VAL A 58 -16.25 11.41 5.15
N PHE A 59 -16.98 12.18 4.37
CA PHE A 59 -17.65 13.38 4.87
C PHE A 59 -19.15 13.25 4.64
N GLU A 60 -19.93 13.30 5.72
CA GLU A 60 -21.38 13.38 5.65
C GLU A 60 -21.83 14.63 6.44
N GLU A 61 -22.64 15.49 5.82
CA GLU A 61 -23.18 16.72 6.44
C GLU A 61 -22.12 17.63 7.09
N GLY A 62 -20.89 17.61 6.55
CA GLY A 62 -19.77 18.42 7.07
C GLY A 62 -18.98 17.78 8.22
N VAL A 63 -19.41 16.62 8.71
CA VAL A 63 -18.71 15.82 9.73
C VAL A 63 -17.72 14.88 9.07
N GLU A 64 -16.52 14.78 9.63
CA GLU A 64 -15.50 13.82 9.21
C GLU A 64 -15.68 12.51 9.95
N LEU A 65 -15.93 11.45 9.21
CA LEU A 65 -16.25 10.13 9.75
C LEU A 65 -15.25 9.09 9.26
N LEU A 66 -14.95 8.12 10.12
CA LEU A 66 -14.32 6.86 9.71
C LEU A 66 -15.42 5.85 9.40
N LEU A 67 -15.57 5.52 8.14
CA LEU A 67 -16.45 4.46 7.67
C LEU A 67 -15.70 3.14 7.70
N VAL A 68 -16.21 2.18 8.46
CA VAL A 68 -15.65 0.83 8.62
C VAL A 68 -16.60 -0.20 8.07
N MET A 69 -16.09 -1.15 7.28
CA MET A 69 -16.86 -2.31 6.87
C MET A 69 -16.83 -3.36 7.97
N ASN A 70 -17.99 -3.60 8.57
CA ASN A 70 -18.16 -4.57 9.65
C ASN A 70 -18.57 -5.94 9.09
N ARG A 71 -17.63 -6.88 9.06
CA ARG A 71 -17.86 -8.25 8.58
C ARG A 71 -18.63 -9.13 9.56
N VAL A 72 -18.63 -8.77 10.85
CA VAL A 72 -19.32 -9.53 11.91
C VAL A 72 -20.82 -9.33 11.80
N ASN A 73 -21.26 -8.08 11.64
CA ASN A 73 -22.66 -7.71 11.60
C ASN A 73 -23.20 -7.42 10.19
N PHE A 74 -22.38 -7.57 9.15
CA PHE A 74 -22.76 -7.24 7.77
C PHE A 74 -23.30 -5.81 7.67
N SER A 75 -22.49 -4.83 8.09
CA SER A 75 -22.86 -3.40 8.09
C SER A 75 -21.70 -2.51 7.71
N PHE A 76 -22.05 -1.26 7.47
CA PHE A 76 -21.12 -0.14 7.46
C PHE A 76 -21.31 0.66 8.74
N ASP A 77 -20.25 0.75 9.55
CA ASP A 77 -20.25 1.48 10.83
C ASP A 77 -19.50 2.80 10.65
N PHE A 78 -20.12 3.91 11.06
CA PHE A 78 -19.59 5.25 10.91
C PHE A 78 -19.23 5.81 12.27
N TYR A 79 -17.95 6.14 12.46
CA TYR A 79 -17.41 6.71 13.68
C TYR A 79 -17.02 8.17 13.46
N ASP A 80 -17.47 9.06 14.32
CA ASP A 80 -17.05 10.46 14.35
C ASP A 80 -15.58 10.53 14.78
N LEU A 81 -14.71 11.10 13.95
CA LEU A 81 -13.26 11.20 14.23
C LEU A 81 -12.93 12.29 15.28
N GLU A 82 -13.89 13.14 15.65
CA GLU A 82 -13.71 14.11 16.72
C GLU A 82 -13.97 13.49 18.10
N THR A 83 -15.06 12.71 18.22
CA THR A 83 -15.54 12.16 19.50
C THR A 83 -15.17 10.68 19.71
N GLY A 84 -14.99 9.93 18.64
CA GLY A 84 -14.82 8.47 18.66
C GLY A 84 -16.14 7.68 18.75
N GLU A 85 -17.26 8.36 18.83
CA GLU A 85 -18.58 7.71 18.96
C GLU A 85 -19.04 7.12 17.61
N MET A 86 -19.71 5.97 17.66
CA MET A 86 -20.40 5.43 16.50
C MET A 86 -21.71 6.21 16.28
N VAL A 87 -21.78 6.98 15.21
CA VAL A 87 -22.94 7.86 14.92
C VAL A 87 -23.98 7.22 14.03
N LYS A 88 -23.59 6.18 13.27
CA LYS A 88 -24.49 5.51 12.33
C LYS A 88 -24.01 4.09 12.07
N ARG A 89 -24.94 3.17 11.93
CA ARG A 89 -24.74 1.82 11.40
C ARG A 89 -25.73 1.57 10.30
N THR A 90 -25.24 1.28 9.09
CA THR A 90 -26.06 0.94 7.93
C THR A 90 -25.92 -0.55 7.67
N PRO A 91 -26.97 -1.36 7.86
CA PRO A 91 -26.90 -2.79 7.53
C PRO A 91 -26.75 -2.96 6.02
N ILE A 92 -26.03 -3.99 5.61
CA ILE A 92 -25.94 -4.41 4.21
C ILE A 92 -27.07 -5.43 4.01
N GLU A 93 -28.06 -5.08 3.21
CA GLU A 93 -29.25 -5.90 3.03
C GLU A 93 -28.96 -7.16 2.21
N LYS A 94 -29.57 -8.25 2.63
CA LYS A 94 -29.55 -9.51 1.88
C LYS A 94 -30.60 -9.46 0.80
N ASP A 95 -30.19 -9.52 -0.46
CA ASP A 95 -31.06 -9.54 -1.63
C ASP A 95 -30.94 -10.91 -2.31
N GLU A 96 -32.08 -11.58 -2.58
CA GLU A 96 -32.11 -12.88 -3.27
C GLU A 96 -31.69 -12.75 -4.74
N LYS A 97 -31.98 -11.63 -5.38
CA LYS A 97 -31.65 -11.36 -6.78
C LYS A 97 -30.13 -11.03 -6.92
N PHE A 98 -29.57 -10.38 -5.91
CA PHE A 98 -28.17 -9.94 -5.90
C PHE A 98 -27.46 -10.47 -4.64
N PRO A 99 -27.18 -11.76 -4.54
CA PRO A 99 -26.69 -12.37 -3.31
C PRO A 99 -25.28 -11.87 -2.96
N ILE A 100 -25.15 -11.25 -1.78
CA ILE A 100 -23.88 -10.89 -1.16
C ILE A 100 -23.49 -12.03 -0.21
N ARG A 101 -22.45 -12.79 -0.56
CA ARG A 101 -22.01 -13.95 0.22
C ARG A 101 -20.88 -13.62 1.19
N ALA A 102 -20.08 -12.63 0.87
CA ALA A 102 -18.95 -12.19 1.67
C ALA A 102 -18.70 -10.69 1.47
N LEU A 103 -18.03 -10.08 2.43
CA LEU A 103 -17.57 -8.69 2.37
C LEU A 103 -16.06 -8.71 2.17
N TYR A 104 -15.59 -8.32 0.99
CA TYR A 104 -14.17 -8.36 0.66
C TYR A 104 -13.49 -7.00 0.70
N GLY A 105 -14.24 -5.95 0.39
CA GLY A 105 -13.83 -4.57 0.39
C GLY A 105 -14.96 -3.67 -0.08
N PHE A 106 -14.74 -2.37 -0.02
CA PHE A 106 -15.71 -1.40 -0.51
C PHE A 106 -15.02 -0.14 -1.01
N PHE A 107 -15.79 0.68 -1.70
CA PHE A 107 -15.44 2.05 -2.05
C PHE A 107 -16.67 2.93 -1.86
N TYR A 108 -16.59 3.87 -0.91
CA TYR A 108 -17.61 4.88 -0.70
C TYR A 108 -17.39 6.02 -1.69
N HIS A 109 -18.32 6.19 -2.64
CA HIS A 109 -18.30 7.30 -3.57
C HIS A 109 -19.06 8.51 -2.99
N ASN A 110 -20.25 8.28 -2.47
CA ASN A 110 -21.09 9.24 -1.74
C ASN A 110 -22.15 8.49 -0.94
N SER A 111 -22.99 9.24 -0.19
CA SER A 111 -24.04 8.68 0.70
C SER A 111 -25.04 7.76 0.00
N ASP A 112 -25.23 7.89 -1.33
CA ASP A 112 -26.17 7.09 -2.12
C ASP A 112 -25.46 6.11 -3.09
N SER A 113 -24.16 6.00 -3.02
CA SER A 113 -23.38 5.19 -3.94
C SER A 113 -22.17 4.57 -3.24
N ILE A 114 -22.33 3.32 -2.77
CA ILE A 114 -21.28 2.55 -2.14
C ILE A 114 -21.04 1.30 -3.00
N PHE A 115 -19.84 1.17 -3.55
CA PHE A 115 -19.44 -0.04 -4.26
C PHE A 115 -18.94 -1.05 -3.25
N LEU A 116 -19.59 -2.21 -3.21
CA LEU A 116 -19.19 -3.33 -2.35
C LEU A 116 -18.60 -4.44 -3.21
N PHE A 117 -17.44 -4.93 -2.81
CA PHE A 117 -16.75 -6.04 -3.47
C PHE A 117 -17.03 -7.34 -2.72
N ASN A 118 -17.78 -8.23 -3.37
CA ASN A 118 -18.29 -9.46 -2.75
C ASN A 118 -17.23 -10.55 -2.66
N GLN A 119 -16.12 -10.37 -3.35
CA GLN A 119 -15.03 -11.33 -3.39
C GLN A 119 -13.74 -10.65 -3.88
N MET A 120 -12.63 -11.37 -3.73
CA MET A 120 -11.31 -10.90 -4.16
C MET A 120 -11.24 -10.65 -5.67
N GLN A 121 -11.95 -11.46 -6.45
CA GLN A 121 -12.03 -11.31 -7.90
C GLN A 121 -13.10 -10.27 -8.28
N LEU A 122 -12.90 -9.61 -9.44
CA LEU A 122 -13.78 -8.55 -9.95
C LEU A 122 -15.06 -9.08 -10.62
N ASN A 123 -15.62 -10.17 -10.15
CA ASN A 123 -16.86 -10.75 -10.69
C ASN A 123 -18.06 -10.64 -9.74
N GLY A 124 -17.97 -9.75 -8.77
CA GLY A 124 -19.04 -9.52 -7.80
C GLY A 124 -18.93 -8.11 -7.21
N ILE A 125 -19.25 -7.09 -8.03
CA ILE A 125 -19.27 -5.69 -7.59
C ILE A 125 -20.74 -5.30 -7.44
N SER A 126 -21.18 -5.01 -6.21
CA SER A 126 -22.52 -4.50 -5.94
C SER A 126 -22.49 -3.00 -5.71
N LEU A 127 -23.40 -2.26 -6.33
CA LEU A 127 -23.66 -0.86 -6.00
C LEU A 127 -24.81 -0.80 -5.00
N LEU A 128 -24.57 -0.20 -3.84
CA LEU A 128 -25.56 -0.01 -2.79
C LEU A 128 -25.93 1.47 -2.67
N ASN A 129 -27.16 1.72 -2.20
CA ASN A 129 -27.58 3.06 -1.77
C ASN A 129 -27.21 3.31 -0.29
N GLY A 130 -27.51 4.50 0.22
CA GLY A 130 -27.20 4.91 1.60
C GLY A 130 -27.98 4.16 2.69
N LYS A 131 -28.92 3.30 2.32
CA LYS A 131 -29.64 2.39 3.23
C LYS A 131 -29.05 1.00 3.26
N GLY A 132 -28.05 0.71 2.40
CA GLY A 132 -27.44 -0.60 2.26
C GLY A 132 -28.19 -1.55 1.32
N GLU A 133 -29.22 -1.07 0.60
CA GLU A 133 -29.96 -1.82 -0.40
C GLU A 133 -29.16 -1.93 -1.70
N VAL A 134 -29.15 -3.10 -2.34
CA VAL A 134 -28.44 -3.30 -3.59
C VAL A 134 -29.23 -2.70 -4.76
N ILE A 135 -28.66 -1.72 -5.44
CA ILE A 135 -29.26 -1.10 -6.64
C ILE A 135 -28.99 -1.97 -7.86
N THR A 136 -27.76 -2.42 -8.04
CA THR A 136 -27.34 -3.26 -9.16
C THR A 136 -26.07 -4.02 -8.84
N GLN A 137 -25.76 -5.04 -9.65
CA GLN A 137 -24.54 -5.84 -9.52
C GLN A 137 -23.84 -5.96 -10.87
N PHE A 138 -22.52 -5.87 -10.85
CA PHE A 138 -21.64 -6.01 -12.01
C PHE A 138 -20.81 -7.29 -11.88
N SER A 139 -20.55 -7.95 -12.99
CA SER A 139 -19.69 -9.13 -13.08
C SER A 139 -18.75 -8.99 -14.28
N PRO A 140 -17.85 -8.00 -14.27
CA PRO A 140 -17.07 -7.65 -15.45
C PRO A 140 -15.98 -8.67 -15.77
N GLN A 141 -15.50 -9.43 -14.80
CA GLN A 141 -14.42 -10.38 -14.99
C GLN A 141 -14.92 -11.69 -15.61
N LYS A 142 -14.36 -12.01 -16.80
CA LYS A 142 -14.53 -13.32 -17.44
C LYS A 142 -13.37 -14.21 -17.03
N VAL A 143 -13.67 -15.34 -16.39
CA VAL A 143 -12.66 -16.30 -15.93
C VAL A 143 -12.50 -17.39 -17.00
N ASP A 144 -11.29 -17.56 -17.52
CA ASP A 144 -10.97 -18.67 -18.40
C ASP A 144 -10.83 -19.96 -17.57
N ARG A 145 -11.70 -20.92 -17.82
CA ARG A 145 -11.73 -22.22 -17.12
C ARG A 145 -11.21 -23.37 -17.96
N SER A 146 -10.50 -23.08 -19.05
CA SER A 146 -9.96 -24.10 -19.94
C SER A 146 -8.88 -24.97 -19.28
N SER A 147 -8.12 -24.38 -18.33
CA SER A 147 -7.19 -25.09 -17.45
C SER A 147 -7.02 -24.34 -16.13
N PRO A 148 -6.51 -25.00 -15.06
CA PRO A 148 -6.17 -24.30 -13.80
C PRO A 148 -5.20 -23.15 -14.02
N GLN A 149 -4.23 -23.27 -14.92
CA GLN A 149 -3.25 -22.23 -15.22
C GLN A 149 -3.90 -21.01 -15.90
N GLU A 150 -4.76 -21.23 -16.91
CA GLU A 150 -5.47 -20.13 -17.59
C GLU A 150 -6.50 -19.49 -16.66
N MET A 151 -7.15 -20.27 -15.81
CA MET A 151 -8.02 -19.73 -14.78
C MET A 151 -7.25 -18.76 -13.87
N MET A 152 -6.10 -19.17 -13.37
CA MET A 152 -5.29 -18.34 -12.47
C MET A 152 -4.77 -17.07 -13.16
N LYS A 153 -4.34 -17.14 -14.42
CA LYS A 153 -3.89 -15.98 -15.20
C LYS A 153 -5.02 -15.00 -15.52
N SER A 154 -6.25 -15.49 -15.66
CA SER A 154 -7.42 -14.66 -15.97
C SER A 154 -8.02 -13.97 -14.75
N LEU A 155 -7.61 -14.35 -13.52
CA LEU A 155 -8.12 -13.75 -12.29
C LEU A 155 -7.38 -12.46 -11.96
N VAL A 156 -8.13 -11.41 -11.70
CA VAL A 156 -7.65 -10.18 -11.08
C VAL A 156 -8.01 -10.24 -9.59
N ASN A 157 -7.01 -10.23 -8.74
CA ASN A 157 -7.19 -10.21 -7.30
C ASN A 157 -6.93 -8.79 -6.79
N HIS A 158 -7.95 -8.16 -6.25
CA HIS A 158 -7.83 -6.78 -5.79
C HIS A 158 -7.93 -6.67 -4.27
N TYR A 159 -7.33 -5.61 -3.74
CA TYR A 159 -7.63 -5.10 -2.40
C TYR A 159 -8.01 -3.63 -2.53
N SER A 160 -9.12 -3.24 -1.87
CA SER A 160 -9.51 -1.84 -1.73
C SER A 160 -9.27 -1.42 -0.29
N ARG A 161 -8.06 -0.92 0.00
CA ARG A 161 -7.62 -0.46 1.31
C ARG A 161 -7.07 0.96 1.21
N ALA A 162 -6.83 1.61 2.34
CA ALA A 162 -6.35 2.98 2.39
C ALA A 162 -5.06 3.24 1.57
N ASP A 163 -4.18 2.25 1.50
CA ASP A 163 -2.91 2.30 0.75
C ASP A 163 -3.02 1.85 -0.72
N ASN A 164 -4.19 1.35 -1.14
CA ASN A 164 -4.51 0.90 -2.49
C ASN A 164 -5.98 1.16 -2.81
N MET A 165 -6.47 2.35 -2.46
CA MET A 165 -7.87 2.70 -2.60
C MET A 165 -8.36 2.56 -4.04
N THR A 166 -9.55 1.98 -4.18
CA THR A 166 -10.28 2.01 -5.45
C THR A 166 -10.59 3.46 -5.82
N ILE A 167 -10.46 3.82 -7.09
CA ILE A 167 -10.80 5.15 -7.61
C ILE A 167 -11.95 5.00 -8.59
N TYR A 168 -12.98 5.83 -8.45
CA TYR A 168 -14.05 5.95 -9.43
C TYR A 168 -13.90 7.23 -10.24
N GLU A 169 -13.94 7.11 -11.55
CA GLU A 169 -13.88 8.24 -12.46
C GLU A 169 -14.62 7.95 -13.77
N ALA A 170 -15.59 8.79 -14.11
CA ALA A 170 -16.31 8.73 -15.39
C ALA A 170 -16.84 7.33 -15.77
N GLY A 171 -17.48 6.64 -14.84
CA GLY A 171 -18.07 5.31 -15.07
C GLY A 171 -17.06 4.15 -14.99
N ASN A 172 -15.82 4.43 -14.62
CA ASN A 172 -14.78 3.42 -14.47
C ASN A 172 -14.34 3.30 -13.00
N LEU A 173 -14.01 2.08 -12.58
CA LEU A 173 -13.30 1.80 -11.33
C LEU A 173 -11.86 1.39 -11.67
N TYR A 174 -10.91 1.93 -10.92
CA TYR A 174 -9.49 1.61 -11.06
C TYR A 174 -9.00 0.87 -9.82
N PHE A 175 -8.43 -0.31 -10.03
CA PHE A 175 -7.95 -1.21 -8.99
C PHE A 175 -6.45 -1.46 -9.11
N SER A 176 -5.87 -1.94 -7.99
CA SER A 176 -4.58 -2.61 -7.99
C SER A 176 -4.79 -4.10 -8.11
N ASP A 177 -4.11 -4.78 -9.05
CA ASP A 177 -4.07 -6.24 -9.08
C ASP A 177 -3.00 -6.72 -8.10
N MET A 178 -3.45 -7.42 -7.08
CA MET A 178 -2.60 -8.01 -6.04
C MET A 178 -2.57 -9.51 -6.24
N SER A 179 -1.93 -9.99 -7.31
CA SER A 179 -1.88 -11.41 -7.65
C SER A 179 -1.38 -12.25 -6.47
N LEU A 180 -2.16 -13.26 -6.10
CA LEU A 180 -1.80 -14.20 -5.02
C LEU A 180 -0.69 -15.17 -5.44
N ASN A 181 -0.49 -15.33 -6.73
CA ASN A 181 0.52 -16.25 -7.25
C ASN A 181 1.79 -15.50 -7.46
N GLY A 182 2.65 -15.54 -6.49
CA GLY A 182 4.01 -15.07 -6.60
C GLY A 182 4.50 -14.79 -8.03
N PHE A 183 3.91 -13.76 -8.71
CA PHE A 183 4.31 -13.33 -10.06
C PHE A 183 5.81 -13.01 -10.12
N LEU A 184 6.43 -12.93 -8.95
CA LEU A 184 7.87 -12.85 -8.80
C LEU A 184 8.58 -14.21 -8.87
N SER A 185 7.87 -15.30 -9.15
CA SER A 185 8.44 -16.64 -9.24
C SER A 185 9.19 -16.90 -10.55
N SER A 186 8.84 -16.19 -11.60
CA SER A 186 9.54 -16.23 -12.88
C SER A 186 9.69 -14.85 -13.51
N ASP A 187 10.74 -14.66 -14.29
CA ASP A 187 10.97 -13.40 -15.02
C ASP A 187 9.94 -13.18 -16.14
N GLU A 188 9.41 -14.25 -16.70
CA GLU A 188 8.36 -14.22 -17.72
C GLU A 188 7.04 -13.71 -17.11
N ASP A 189 6.64 -14.25 -15.97
CA ASP A 189 5.43 -13.83 -15.27
C ASP A 189 5.53 -12.37 -14.82
N MET A 190 6.70 -11.95 -14.31
CA MET A 190 6.94 -10.54 -13.94
C MET A 190 6.77 -9.59 -15.13
N LYS A 191 7.30 -9.95 -16.30
CA LYS A 191 7.17 -9.13 -17.52
C LYS A 191 5.74 -9.08 -18.05
N ALA A 192 4.99 -10.16 -17.88
CA ALA A 192 3.60 -10.26 -18.30
C ALA A 192 2.62 -9.54 -17.34
N PHE A 193 2.95 -9.45 -16.05
CA PHE A 193 2.05 -8.91 -15.03
C PHE A 193 1.79 -7.41 -15.21
N ARG A 194 0.53 -7.02 -15.03
CA ARG A 194 0.06 -5.63 -15.12
C ARG A 194 -0.66 -5.24 -13.81
N PRO A 195 0.00 -4.45 -12.95
CA PRO A 195 -0.53 -4.14 -11.61
C PRO A 195 -1.76 -3.22 -11.61
N ALA A 196 -2.00 -2.46 -12.68
CA ALA A 196 -3.14 -1.55 -12.74
C ALA A 196 -4.27 -2.11 -13.59
N VAL A 197 -5.49 -2.04 -13.07
CA VAL A 197 -6.70 -2.59 -13.69
C VAL A 197 -7.79 -1.52 -13.75
N LYS A 198 -8.49 -1.49 -14.88
CA LYS A 198 -9.69 -0.69 -15.12
C LYS A 198 -10.90 -1.60 -15.29
N VAL A 199 -11.98 -1.28 -14.58
CA VAL A 199 -13.31 -1.86 -14.78
C VAL A 199 -14.20 -0.80 -15.40
N ASP A 200 -14.67 -1.04 -16.61
CA ASP A 200 -15.71 -0.24 -17.27
C ASP A 200 -17.07 -0.76 -16.80
N LEU A 201 -17.77 0.04 -16.00
CA LEU A 201 -19.06 -0.34 -15.45
C LEU A 201 -20.19 -0.28 -16.49
N VAL A 202 -20.05 0.55 -17.53
CA VAL A 202 -21.04 0.70 -18.59
C VAL A 202 -21.02 -0.53 -19.49
N ASN A 203 -19.84 -0.96 -19.92
CA ASN A 203 -19.67 -2.12 -20.78
C ASN A 203 -19.55 -3.44 -20.00
N ASN A 204 -19.42 -3.35 -18.67
CA ASN A 204 -19.20 -4.49 -17.77
C ASN A 204 -17.97 -5.33 -18.18
N GLU A 205 -16.81 -4.65 -18.34
CA GLU A 205 -15.57 -5.22 -18.82
C GLU A 205 -14.38 -4.87 -17.92
N VAL A 206 -13.41 -5.78 -17.83
CA VAL A 206 -12.12 -5.59 -17.16
C VAL A 206 -11.02 -5.46 -18.20
N SER A 207 -10.13 -4.52 -18.01
CA SER A 207 -8.91 -4.38 -18.79
C SER A 207 -7.72 -3.99 -17.91
N HIS A 208 -6.53 -4.46 -18.27
CA HIS A 208 -5.29 -4.01 -17.64
C HIS A 208 -4.78 -2.74 -18.29
N ILE A 209 -4.03 -1.96 -17.52
CA ILE A 209 -3.32 -0.77 -18.00
C ILE A 209 -1.92 -1.20 -18.40
N ASP A 210 -1.67 -1.37 -19.70
CA ASP A 210 -0.41 -1.93 -20.24
C ASP A 210 0.84 -1.11 -19.90
N LYS A 211 0.68 0.21 -19.68
CA LYS A 211 1.79 1.11 -19.36
C LYS A 211 2.34 0.93 -17.95
N ILE A 212 1.61 0.29 -17.06
CA ILE A 212 2.06 -0.01 -15.70
C ILE A 212 2.57 -1.44 -15.66
N ILE A 213 3.86 -1.57 -15.45
CA ILE A 213 4.60 -2.84 -15.45
C ILE A 213 5.35 -3.02 -14.12
N VAL A 214 5.76 -4.25 -13.85
CA VAL A 214 6.71 -4.52 -12.76
C VAL A 214 8.03 -3.80 -13.05
N PRO A 215 8.61 -3.05 -12.09
CA PRO A 215 9.87 -2.35 -12.32
C PRO A 215 11.03 -3.29 -12.68
N ASP A 216 11.91 -2.87 -13.59
CA ASP A 216 13.09 -3.64 -14.04
C ASP A 216 13.99 -4.11 -12.88
N PHE A 217 13.96 -3.40 -11.77
CA PHE A 217 14.66 -3.77 -10.53
C PHE A 217 14.36 -5.20 -10.08
N TYR A 218 13.15 -5.69 -10.33
CA TYR A 218 12.72 -7.04 -9.95
C TYR A 218 13.17 -8.12 -10.91
N HIS A 219 13.45 -7.80 -12.18
CA HIS A 219 13.69 -8.76 -13.23
C HIS A 219 15.01 -9.53 -13.02
N GLY A 220 15.02 -10.80 -13.44
CA GLY A 220 16.17 -11.68 -13.34
C GLY A 220 16.55 -12.11 -11.91
N LYS A 221 15.64 -11.98 -10.96
CA LYS A 221 15.84 -12.27 -9.52
C LYS A 221 14.67 -13.07 -8.98
N VAL A 222 14.92 -13.87 -7.95
CA VAL A 222 13.87 -14.54 -7.18
C VAL A 222 13.71 -13.80 -5.85
N TRP A 223 12.51 -13.40 -5.55
CA TRP A 223 12.17 -12.57 -4.42
C TRP A 223 11.37 -13.34 -3.38
N PRO A 224 11.52 -13.03 -2.08
CA PRO A 224 10.63 -13.54 -1.04
C PRO A 224 9.18 -13.13 -1.28
N MET A 225 8.25 -13.94 -0.78
CA MET A 225 6.81 -13.62 -0.85
C MET A 225 6.53 -12.25 -0.23
N GLY A 226 5.76 -11.42 -0.94
CA GLY A 226 5.40 -10.07 -0.52
C GLY A 226 6.38 -8.98 -0.96
N SER A 227 7.57 -9.33 -1.49
CA SER A 227 8.51 -8.32 -2.02
C SER A 227 7.95 -7.58 -3.25
N GLY A 228 7.00 -8.18 -3.95
CA GLY A 228 6.29 -7.55 -5.07
C GLY A 228 5.07 -6.75 -4.67
N ASN A 229 4.77 -6.64 -3.39
CA ASN A 229 3.68 -5.79 -2.92
C ASN A 229 3.99 -4.32 -3.26
N TYR A 230 2.94 -3.57 -3.47
CA TYR A 230 3.06 -2.15 -3.74
C TYR A 230 1.86 -1.40 -3.16
N SER A 231 2.04 -0.13 -2.93
CA SER A 231 1.02 0.84 -2.58
C SER A 231 0.85 1.83 -3.72
N ARG A 232 -0.37 2.25 -3.96
CA ARG A 232 -0.71 3.17 -5.04
C ARG A 232 -1.69 4.23 -4.55
N ILE A 233 -1.40 5.47 -4.87
CA ILE A 233 -2.31 6.59 -4.62
C ILE A 233 -2.53 7.39 -5.90
N ARG A 234 -3.62 8.16 -5.92
CA ARG A 234 -3.87 9.21 -6.90
C ARG A 234 -3.95 10.55 -6.20
N GLN A 235 -3.19 11.53 -6.69
CA GLN A 235 -3.23 12.92 -6.25
C GLN A 235 -3.40 13.81 -7.49
N GLY A 236 -4.59 14.39 -7.63
CA GLY A 236 -4.93 15.13 -8.85
C GLY A 236 -4.78 14.27 -10.11
N ASP A 237 -3.96 14.74 -11.05
CA ASP A 237 -3.64 14.03 -12.29
C ASP A 237 -2.45 13.06 -12.18
N LEU A 238 -1.91 12.85 -10.98
CA LEU A 238 -0.75 11.98 -10.78
C LEU A 238 -1.16 10.64 -10.17
N TRP A 239 -0.54 9.57 -10.68
CA TRP A 239 -0.49 8.26 -10.04
C TRP A 239 0.90 8.05 -9.44
N VAL A 240 0.96 7.66 -8.18
CA VAL A 240 2.23 7.41 -7.48
C VAL A 240 2.24 5.99 -6.96
N TYR A 241 3.27 5.24 -7.32
CA TYR A 241 3.49 3.85 -6.92
C TYR A 241 4.70 3.76 -5.99
N SER A 242 4.53 3.06 -4.88
CA SER A 242 5.59 2.70 -3.93
C SER A 242 5.68 1.18 -3.84
N TRP A 243 6.71 0.60 -4.43
CA TRP A 243 6.96 -0.83 -4.37
C TRP A 243 7.75 -1.22 -3.12
N SER A 244 7.46 -2.39 -2.55
CA SER A 244 7.97 -2.77 -1.22
C SER A 244 9.50 -2.95 -1.18
N ALA A 245 10.13 -3.34 -2.28
CA ALA A 245 11.57 -3.54 -2.35
C ALA A 245 12.31 -2.39 -3.07
N LEU A 246 11.61 -1.34 -3.52
CA LEU A 246 12.22 -0.27 -4.30
C LEU A 246 12.39 1.00 -3.47
N ASP A 247 13.62 1.50 -3.36
CA ASP A 247 13.91 2.76 -2.67
C ASP A 247 13.21 3.96 -3.32
N SER A 248 12.97 3.89 -4.63
CA SER A 248 12.30 4.95 -5.39
C SER A 248 10.78 4.76 -5.43
N MET A 249 10.05 5.88 -5.55
CA MET A 249 8.66 5.91 -5.96
C MET A 249 8.57 6.22 -7.44
N LEU A 250 7.57 5.67 -8.13
CA LEU A 250 7.32 5.88 -9.55
C LEU A 250 6.11 6.79 -9.73
N VAL A 251 6.28 7.87 -10.49
CA VAL A 251 5.24 8.87 -10.74
C VAL A 251 4.82 8.82 -12.20
N PHE A 252 3.51 8.74 -12.43
CA PHE A 252 2.88 8.70 -13.75
C PHE A 252 1.83 9.82 -13.86
N ASP A 253 1.55 10.25 -15.07
CA ASP A 253 0.44 11.18 -15.35
C ASP A 253 -0.92 10.44 -15.34
N LYS A 254 -2.01 11.19 -15.57
CA LYS A 254 -3.38 10.65 -15.64
C LYS A 254 -3.57 9.61 -16.76
N ASP A 255 -2.75 9.68 -17.82
CA ASP A 255 -2.77 8.78 -18.98
C ASP A 255 -1.75 7.63 -18.82
N TRP A 256 -1.22 7.45 -17.60
CA TRP A 256 -0.27 6.42 -17.22
C TRP A 256 1.09 6.50 -17.92
N ASN A 257 1.50 7.67 -18.40
CA ASN A 257 2.85 7.86 -18.90
C ASN A 257 3.79 8.09 -17.71
N HIS A 258 4.91 7.37 -17.68
CA HIS A 258 5.93 7.57 -16.65
C HIS A 258 6.53 8.97 -16.75
N LEU A 259 6.45 9.74 -15.70
CA LEU A 259 7.00 11.10 -15.61
C LEU A 259 8.39 11.12 -14.99
N LYS A 260 8.53 10.48 -13.83
CA LYS A 260 9.78 10.45 -13.07
C LYS A 260 9.83 9.31 -12.06
N SER A 261 11.04 8.93 -11.70
CA SER A 261 11.34 8.10 -10.52
C SER A 261 11.96 9.00 -9.45
N VAL A 262 11.43 8.92 -8.24
CA VAL A 262 11.82 9.78 -7.13
C VAL A 262 12.53 8.96 -6.08
N ASN A 263 13.75 9.34 -5.71
CA ASN A 263 14.44 8.69 -4.60
C ASN A 263 13.77 9.06 -3.27
N ALA A 264 13.17 8.07 -2.63
CA ALA A 264 12.52 8.19 -1.32
C ALA A 264 13.06 7.11 -0.36
N LYS A 265 14.38 6.90 -0.39
CA LYS A 265 15.09 5.92 0.41
C LYS A 265 15.03 6.26 1.89
N SER A 266 14.66 5.27 2.71
CA SER A 266 14.72 5.36 4.17
C SER A 266 16.16 5.44 4.68
N GLU A 267 16.37 6.22 5.74
CA GLU A 267 17.64 6.23 6.49
C GLU A 267 17.94 4.87 7.15
N PHE A 268 16.89 4.07 7.39
CA PHE A 268 16.96 2.73 7.98
C PHE A 268 17.04 1.61 6.94
N ALA A 269 17.06 1.95 5.63
CA ALA A 269 17.12 0.96 4.56
C ALA A 269 18.40 0.14 4.62
N LYS A 270 18.24 -1.18 4.67
CA LYS A 270 19.34 -2.15 4.58
C LYS A 270 19.36 -2.74 3.16
N PRO A 271 20.53 -3.19 2.68
CA PRO A 271 20.58 -3.90 1.39
C PRO A 271 19.64 -5.09 1.40
N LEU A 272 18.77 -5.17 0.38
CA LEU A 272 17.85 -6.28 0.21
C LEU A 272 18.59 -7.53 -0.24
N LYS A 273 18.20 -8.67 0.32
CA LYS A 273 18.69 -9.98 -0.08
C LYS A 273 17.64 -10.65 -0.94
N TYR A 274 18.07 -11.29 -2.03
CA TYR A 274 17.20 -12.14 -2.84
C TYR A 274 17.32 -13.56 -2.30
N SER A 275 16.21 -14.30 -2.30
CA SER A 275 16.28 -15.74 -2.12
C SER A 275 16.54 -16.41 -3.48
N ALA A 276 17.41 -17.39 -3.51
CA ALA A 276 17.60 -18.25 -4.67
C ALA A 276 16.59 -19.42 -4.69
N ALA A 277 15.73 -19.54 -3.68
CA ALA A 277 14.83 -20.67 -3.51
C ALA A 277 13.42 -20.32 -4.02
N SER A 278 12.94 -21.04 -5.03
CA SER A 278 11.53 -21.16 -5.38
C SER A 278 10.91 -22.28 -4.52
N GLY A 279 9.78 -22.03 -3.84
CA GLY A 279 9.09 -23.06 -3.08
C GLY A 279 8.13 -22.49 -2.02
N ALA A 280 7.61 -23.38 -1.16
CA ALA A 280 6.81 -22.98 -0.01
C ALA A 280 7.63 -22.15 0.97
N PRO A 281 6.98 -21.30 1.80
CA PRO A 281 7.67 -20.52 2.83
C PRO A 281 8.59 -21.43 3.65
N SER A 282 9.86 -21.04 3.71
CA SER A 282 10.89 -21.72 4.48
C SER A 282 11.32 -20.83 5.65
N ASP A 283 12.06 -21.37 6.60
CA ASP A 283 12.67 -20.57 7.69
C ASP A 283 13.48 -19.38 7.13
N ASN A 284 14.09 -19.53 5.95
CA ASN A 284 14.80 -18.46 5.27
C ASN A 284 13.84 -17.33 4.84
N GLU A 285 12.65 -17.66 4.36
CA GLU A 285 11.65 -16.66 3.95
C GLU A 285 11.11 -15.87 5.14
N ILE A 286 10.84 -16.54 6.25
CA ILE A 286 10.46 -15.89 7.51
C ILE A 286 11.60 -14.98 7.98
N ARG A 287 12.83 -15.48 7.95
CA ARG A 287 14.03 -14.69 8.29
C ARG A 287 14.14 -13.43 7.41
N GLU A 288 13.93 -13.56 6.11
CA GLU A 288 14.01 -12.44 5.19
C GLU A 288 12.93 -11.39 5.48
N LYS A 289 11.69 -11.80 5.75
CA LYS A 289 10.58 -10.89 6.14
C LYS A 289 10.89 -10.11 7.42
N VAL A 290 11.54 -10.73 8.39
CA VAL A 290 11.89 -10.08 9.67
C VAL A 290 13.11 -9.17 9.53
N THR A 291 14.12 -9.61 8.80
CA THR A 291 15.43 -8.94 8.78
C THR A 291 15.59 -7.87 7.71
N GLN A 292 14.73 -7.88 6.69
CA GLN A 292 14.78 -6.89 5.61
C GLN A 292 13.97 -5.63 5.94
N THR A 293 14.45 -4.50 5.43
CA THR A 293 13.68 -3.25 5.45
C THR A 293 12.84 -3.18 4.18
N THR A 294 11.53 -2.96 4.33
CA THR A 294 10.59 -2.91 3.19
C THR A 294 9.68 -1.70 3.29
N TYR A 295 9.21 -1.23 2.14
CA TYR A 295 8.22 -0.15 2.06
C TYR A 295 6.82 -0.76 2.01
N SER A 296 5.91 -0.30 2.89
CA SER A 296 4.59 -0.91 3.03
C SER A 296 3.48 -0.07 2.43
N SER A 297 3.19 1.09 3.01
CA SER A 297 2.06 1.93 2.62
C SER A 297 2.53 3.29 2.13
N LEU A 298 1.77 3.88 1.21
CA LEU A 298 1.91 5.28 0.79
C LEU A 298 0.54 5.94 0.94
N ILE A 299 0.48 7.07 1.66
CA ILE A 299 -0.75 7.82 1.90
C ILE A 299 -0.49 9.30 1.57
N TYR A 300 -1.44 9.94 0.90
CA TYR A 300 -1.40 11.39 0.65
C TYR A 300 -2.26 12.13 1.66
N ASP A 301 -1.72 13.22 2.20
CA ASP A 301 -2.43 14.14 3.10
C ASP A 301 -2.86 15.39 2.32
N PRO A 302 -4.15 15.49 1.96
CA PRO A 302 -4.65 16.63 1.20
C PRO A 302 -4.74 17.91 2.01
N TYR A 303 -4.67 17.84 3.36
CA TYR A 303 -4.75 19.00 4.24
C TYR A 303 -3.40 19.71 4.40
N ARG A 304 -2.29 18.96 4.24
CA ARG A 304 -0.91 19.43 4.43
C ARG A 304 -0.07 19.36 3.16
N ASP A 305 -0.67 18.81 2.09
CA ASP A 305 -0.04 18.62 0.78
C ASP A 305 1.29 17.85 0.88
N VAL A 306 1.28 16.74 1.63
CA VAL A 306 2.42 15.86 1.86
C VAL A 306 2.07 14.40 1.63
N TYR A 307 3.11 13.58 1.43
CA TYR A 307 3.01 12.14 1.36
C TYR A 307 3.64 11.50 2.59
N TYR A 308 3.01 10.46 3.10
CA TYR A 308 3.55 9.59 4.14
C TYR A 308 3.91 8.24 3.52
N ARG A 309 5.21 7.91 3.47
CA ARG A 309 5.70 6.62 3.02
C ARG A 309 6.12 5.80 4.22
N PHE A 310 5.48 4.68 4.45
CA PHE A 310 5.74 3.79 5.59
C PHE A 310 6.84 2.80 5.24
N VAL A 311 7.71 2.55 6.22
CA VAL A 311 8.87 1.68 6.10
C VAL A 311 8.87 0.69 7.27
N THR A 312 8.82 -0.59 7.00
CA THR A 312 9.04 -1.63 8.01
C THR A 312 10.54 -1.83 8.16
N ILE A 313 11.10 -1.60 9.35
CA ILE A 313 12.54 -1.65 9.61
C ILE A 313 12.94 -3.08 9.98
N GLY A 314 13.85 -3.68 9.20
CA GLY A 314 14.35 -5.03 9.51
C GLY A 314 15.10 -5.06 10.85
N ARG A 315 14.84 -6.10 11.65
CA ARG A 315 15.50 -6.38 12.93
C ARG A 315 16.24 -7.71 12.92
N GLU A 316 16.94 -8.02 13.97
CA GLU A 316 17.46 -9.37 14.18
C GLU A 316 16.30 -10.33 14.47
N MET A 317 16.45 -11.55 13.99
CA MET A 317 15.47 -12.61 14.20
C MET A 317 15.61 -13.21 15.60
N GLU A 318 14.47 -13.41 16.25
CA GLU A 318 14.34 -14.15 17.52
C GLU A 318 13.88 -15.58 17.24
N ASP A 319 14.19 -16.54 18.11
CA ASP A 319 13.76 -17.94 17.93
C ASP A 319 12.23 -18.08 17.91
N SER A 320 11.54 -17.25 18.69
CA SER A 320 10.07 -17.20 18.73
C SER A 320 9.43 -16.76 17.41
N ASP A 321 10.17 -16.10 16.52
CA ASP A 321 9.63 -15.65 15.24
C ASP A 321 9.28 -16.80 14.30
N LEU A 322 9.88 -17.96 14.47
CA LEU A 322 9.56 -19.15 13.66
C LEU A 322 8.18 -19.74 14.00
N GLU A 323 7.68 -19.45 15.19
CA GLU A 323 6.38 -19.93 15.68
C GLU A 323 5.24 -18.96 15.33
N GLU A 324 5.57 -17.75 14.84
CA GLU A 324 4.61 -16.69 14.54
C GLU A 324 4.21 -16.71 13.06
N GLN A 325 2.92 -16.53 12.80
CA GLN A 325 2.41 -16.43 11.42
C GLN A 325 2.91 -15.17 10.70
N PHE A 326 3.02 -14.05 11.44
CA PHE A 326 3.42 -12.75 10.90
C PHE A 326 4.44 -12.06 11.82
N PRO A 327 5.66 -12.60 11.98
CA PRO A 327 6.63 -12.08 12.94
C PRO A 327 7.11 -10.66 12.63
N GLN A 328 7.02 -10.20 11.36
CA GLN A 328 7.39 -8.85 10.94
C GLN A 328 6.50 -7.75 11.58
N VAL A 329 5.33 -8.07 12.15
CA VAL A 329 4.49 -7.08 12.85
C VAL A 329 5.10 -6.62 14.18
N LYS A 330 6.14 -7.32 14.68
CA LYS A 330 6.96 -6.91 15.81
C LYS A 330 8.01 -5.87 15.45
N ASN A 331 8.30 -5.69 14.16
CA ASN A 331 9.34 -4.78 13.71
C ASN A 331 8.98 -3.32 14.00
N ASP A 332 10.00 -2.52 14.31
CA ASP A 332 9.85 -1.08 14.26
C ASP A 332 9.51 -0.62 12.84
N PHE A 333 8.90 0.53 12.74
CA PHE A 333 8.66 1.15 11.44
C PHE A 333 9.05 2.63 11.48
N SER A 334 9.23 3.21 10.32
CA SER A 334 9.37 4.64 10.17
C SER A 334 8.38 5.19 9.15
N ILE A 335 8.20 6.51 9.19
CA ILE A 335 7.38 7.25 8.23
C ILE A 335 8.27 8.34 7.64
N ILE A 336 8.47 8.25 6.34
CA ILE A 336 9.10 9.30 5.55
C ILE A 336 7.99 10.27 5.15
N VAL A 337 8.17 11.56 5.48
CA VAL A 337 7.29 12.63 5.02
C VAL A 337 7.95 13.29 3.82
N LEU A 338 7.22 13.37 2.71
CA LEU A 338 7.67 14.05 1.50
C LEU A 338 6.70 15.19 1.17
N ASP A 339 7.24 16.29 0.63
CA ASP A 339 6.41 17.38 0.12
C ASP A 339 5.73 17.00 -1.22
N LYS A 340 4.91 17.92 -1.74
CA LYS A 340 4.22 17.77 -3.03
C LYS A 340 5.15 17.55 -4.22
N ASP A 341 6.40 17.98 -4.14
CA ASP A 341 7.43 17.83 -5.16
C ASP A 341 8.26 16.55 -4.95
N PHE A 342 7.91 15.78 -3.92
CA PHE A 342 8.54 14.55 -3.47
C PHE A 342 9.92 14.73 -2.83
N THR A 343 10.19 15.89 -2.25
CA THR A 343 11.39 16.11 -1.43
C THR A 343 11.16 15.50 -0.05
N ILE A 344 12.11 14.73 0.46
CA ILE A 344 12.05 14.21 1.82
C ILE A 344 12.21 15.37 2.81
N LEU A 345 11.21 15.56 3.66
CA LEU A 345 11.20 16.59 4.69
C LEU A 345 11.73 16.07 6.03
N ILE A 346 11.30 14.86 6.42
CA ILE A 346 11.70 14.21 7.66
C ILE A 346 11.44 12.69 7.54
N GLU A 347 12.16 11.90 8.33
CA GLU A 347 11.81 10.50 8.61
C GLU A 347 11.76 10.31 10.12
N LYS A 348 10.63 9.78 10.63
CA LYS A 348 10.40 9.49 12.05
C LYS A 348 10.21 8.01 12.28
N ARG A 349 11.00 7.45 13.21
CA ARG A 349 10.89 6.05 13.66
C ARG A 349 9.85 5.90 14.76
N PHE A 350 9.14 4.78 14.74
CA PHE A 350 8.15 4.35 15.72
C PHE A 350 8.51 2.95 16.23
N PRO A 351 8.27 2.67 17.52
CA PRO A 351 8.50 1.34 18.08
C PRO A 351 7.53 0.34 17.48
N GLY A 352 7.99 -0.89 17.31
CA GLY A 352 7.15 -2.03 16.94
C GLY A 352 6.18 -2.44 18.06
N LYS A 353 5.33 -3.41 17.77
CA LYS A 353 4.39 -4.02 18.73
C LYS A 353 3.26 -3.10 19.24
N ILE A 354 3.12 -1.87 18.73
CA ILE A 354 2.07 -0.92 19.16
C ILE A 354 1.08 -0.69 18.03
N HIS A 355 1.57 -0.18 16.90
CA HIS A 355 0.71 0.21 15.78
C HIS A 355 0.68 -0.86 14.68
N LYS A 356 -0.39 -0.84 13.89
CA LYS A 356 -0.48 -1.54 12.60
C LYS A 356 -0.37 -0.52 11.46
N PRO A 357 0.81 -0.32 10.83
CA PRO A 357 1.02 0.70 9.80
C PRO A 357 0.01 0.68 8.65
N TYR A 358 -0.41 -0.50 8.20
CA TYR A 358 -1.39 -0.65 7.13
C TYR A 358 -2.84 -0.27 7.51
N LYS A 359 -3.10 0.04 8.80
CA LYS A 359 -4.36 0.58 9.32
C LYS A 359 -4.28 2.08 9.61
N SER A 360 -3.34 2.76 8.98
CA SER A 360 -3.17 4.20 9.10
C SER A 360 -3.98 4.93 8.04
N PHE A 361 -4.44 6.13 8.37
CA PHE A 361 -5.18 7.00 7.46
C PHE A 361 -4.99 8.46 7.83
N VAL A 362 -5.39 9.35 6.94
CA VAL A 362 -5.32 10.79 7.14
C VAL A 362 -6.72 11.35 7.36
N GLY A 363 -6.84 12.23 8.37
CA GLY A 363 -7.98 13.09 8.61
C GLY A 363 -7.56 14.55 8.82
N LYS A 364 -8.52 15.43 9.06
CA LYS A 364 -8.26 16.88 9.24
C LYS A 364 -7.23 17.18 10.32
N LYS A 365 -7.23 16.42 11.43
CA LYS A 365 -6.29 16.61 12.53
C LYS A 365 -4.88 16.16 12.21
N GLY A 366 -4.69 15.16 11.33
CA GLY A 366 -3.40 14.59 11.00
C GLY A 366 -3.44 13.20 10.46
N LEU A 367 -2.32 12.49 10.62
CA LEU A 367 -2.17 11.07 10.36
C LEU A 367 -2.59 10.28 11.60
N TYR A 368 -3.50 9.35 11.42
CA TYR A 368 -4.01 8.45 12.47
C TYR A 368 -3.29 7.11 12.38
N LEU A 369 -2.71 6.66 13.51
CA LEU A 369 -2.02 5.38 13.65
C LEU A 369 -2.78 4.49 14.63
N SER A 370 -3.30 3.37 14.16
CA SER A 370 -4.09 2.44 14.96
C SER A 370 -3.20 1.61 15.90
N ARG A 371 -3.53 1.58 17.20
CA ARG A 371 -2.90 0.72 18.23
C ARG A 371 -3.50 -0.69 18.27
N THR A 372 -3.71 -1.30 17.12
CA THR A 372 -4.31 -2.64 17.03
C THR A 372 -3.29 -3.73 16.70
N ASN A 373 -2.01 -3.52 17.03
CA ASN A 373 -1.01 -4.56 16.88
C ASN A 373 -1.31 -5.72 17.87
N SER A 374 -1.23 -6.96 17.39
CA SER A 374 -1.51 -8.14 18.23
C SER A 374 -0.55 -8.33 19.41
N PHE A 375 0.59 -7.65 19.41
CA PHE A 375 1.57 -7.63 20.50
C PHE A 375 1.45 -6.41 21.40
N TYR A 376 0.45 -5.56 21.19
CA TYR A 376 0.21 -4.41 22.05
C TYR A 376 -0.48 -4.84 23.34
N GLU A 377 0.16 -4.64 24.49
CA GLU A 377 -0.37 -5.03 25.81
C GLU A 377 -1.68 -4.32 26.19
N GLY A 378 -1.95 -3.15 25.60
CA GLY A 378 -3.17 -2.37 25.78
C GLY A 378 -4.26 -2.64 24.75
N LEU A 379 -4.17 -3.74 23.98
CA LEU A 379 -5.19 -4.11 23.02
C LEU A 379 -6.50 -4.46 23.72
N SER A 380 -7.60 -3.86 23.29
CA SER A 380 -8.96 -4.10 23.80
C SER A 380 -9.92 -4.41 22.66
N GLU A 381 -10.91 -5.23 22.94
CA GLU A 381 -12.03 -5.46 22.02
C GLU A 381 -13.13 -4.39 22.17
N ASP A 382 -13.12 -3.65 23.28
CA ASP A 382 -14.12 -2.61 23.60
C ASP A 382 -13.79 -1.24 22.95
N GLU A 383 -12.53 -1.04 22.55
CA GLU A 383 -12.11 0.24 21.96
C GLU A 383 -10.96 0.06 20.95
N VAL A 384 -10.97 0.88 19.90
CA VAL A 384 -9.81 1.03 19.01
C VAL A 384 -9.17 2.39 19.25
N VAL A 385 -7.93 2.37 19.76
CA VAL A 385 -7.16 3.59 20.03
C VAL A 385 -6.42 4.02 18.77
N LEU A 386 -6.58 5.26 18.36
CA LEU A 386 -5.91 5.89 17.24
C LEU A 386 -5.03 7.04 17.76
N ASP A 387 -3.72 6.93 17.62
CA ASP A 387 -2.82 8.07 17.85
C ASP A 387 -2.89 9.04 16.69
N ILE A 388 -2.88 10.33 16.99
CA ILE A 388 -2.93 11.39 15.99
C ILE A 388 -1.57 12.07 15.92
N TYR A 389 -0.96 12.06 14.74
CA TYR A 389 0.29 12.77 14.48
C TYR A 389 0.05 13.85 13.43
N ARG A 390 0.64 15.01 13.65
CA ARG A 390 0.59 16.11 12.69
C ARG A 390 2.00 16.50 12.26
N PHE A 391 2.14 16.68 10.97
CA PHE A 391 3.28 17.29 10.38
C PHE A 391 3.00 18.77 10.15
N ASP A 392 3.83 19.64 10.75
CA ASP A 392 3.73 21.11 10.69
C ASP A 392 4.98 21.70 10.07
#